data_8e8d2c1fe130f207f4064996275aeaab
#
_entry.id   8e8d2c1fe130f207f4064996275aeaab
#
_cell.length_a   1.000
_cell.length_b   1.000
_cell.length_c   1.000
_cell.angle_alpha   90.00
_cell.angle_beta   90.00
_cell.angle_gamma   90.00
#
_symmetry.space_group_name_H-M   'P 1'
#
loop_
_entity.id
_entity.type
_entity.pdbx_description
1 polymer ?
#
loop_
_entity_poly.entity_id
_entity_poly.type
_entity_poly.pdbx_seq_one_letter_code
_entity_poly.pdbx_strand_id
1 'polypeptide(L)'
;MTDLLSTPTSEPPEVLGHRMQDALQVILTGLNERRALSEADMESLRRELRIVLQRERIQIAAAEIDKGEQVLGYMLRPDIGECLNLWFGKSEQTDQEIWNRFGADVALASRGHFDHWALDVEHPRLLVALVILLDQFPRNMYRDTPRMYACDAHCLALVRRGLHVGVSERLRPIERVLLCLVLTHSEALDDQHLCMEEWDRVMAELASDDPLNAFHEVFHRHVAVIMRFGRFPHRNKILQRANTMAE
;
A
#
# COMPACT_ATOMS: atom_id res chain seq x y z
N MET A 1 42.53 -22.48 -6.33
CA MET A 1 41.60 -22.64 -7.45
C MET A 1 40.31 -22.00 -6.99
N THR A 2 40.18 -20.74 -6.93
CA THR A 2 40.13 -19.63 -7.93
C THR A 2 38.83 -19.65 -8.71
N ASP A 3 38.08 -18.57 -8.45
CA ASP A 3 37.18 -17.90 -9.36
C ASP A 3 35.90 -18.61 -9.84
N LEU A 4 34.81 -18.11 -9.39
CA LEU A 4 33.57 -17.90 -10.16
C LEU A 4 32.64 -16.94 -9.39
N LEU A 5 33.05 -15.68 -9.27
CA LEU A 5 32.13 -14.55 -9.05
C LEU A 5 32.34 -13.55 -10.19
N SER A 6 31.80 -13.89 -11.34
CA SER A 6 31.61 -12.92 -12.41
C SER A 6 30.44 -12.02 -12.04
N THR A 7 30.74 -10.78 -11.70
CA THR A 7 29.79 -9.68 -11.60
C THR A 7 28.98 -9.56 -12.89
N PRO A 8 27.66 -9.43 -12.85
CA PRO A 8 26.90 -9.12 -14.06
C PRO A 8 27.24 -7.69 -14.49
N THR A 9 27.82 -7.59 -15.69
CA THR A 9 28.06 -6.32 -16.37
C THR A 9 26.73 -5.59 -16.55
N SER A 10 26.59 -4.43 -15.90
CA SER A 10 25.43 -3.55 -16.09
C SER A 10 25.45 -2.99 -17.51
N GLU A 11 24.46 -3.36 -18.34
CA GLU A 11 24.23 -2.71 -19.62
C GLU A 11 23.86 -1.23 -19.39
N PRO A 12 24.30 -0.33 -20.30
CA PRO A 12 23.97 1.10 -20.18
C PRO A 12 22.45 1.34 -20.24
N PRO A 13 21.93 2.37 -19.54
CA PRO A 13 20.50 2.71 -19.53
C PRO A 13 19.88 2.92 -20.93
N GLU A 14 20.69 3.38 -21.88
CA GLU A 14 20.29 3.61 -23.28
C GLU A 14 19.89 2.30 -24.00
N VAL A 15 20.56 1.19 -23.71
CA VAL A 15 20.27 -0.12 -24.31
C VAL A 15 18.96 -0.69 -23.75
N LEU A 16 18.66 -0.42 -22.50
CA LEU A 16 17.41 -0.83 -21.85
C LEU A 16 16.20 -0.08 -22.42
N GLY A 17 16.35 1.22 -22.70
CA GLY A 17 15.33 2.06 -23.35
C GLY A 17 14.96 1.56 -24.74
N HIS A 18 15.95 1.14 -25.54
CA HIS A 18 15.70 0.57 -26.87
C HIS A 18 14.96 -0.77 -26.81
N ARG A 19 15.36 -1.68 -25.94
CA ARG A 19 14.68 -2.99 -25.77
C ARG A 19 13.23 -2.86 -25.31
N MET A 20 12.94 -1.91 -24.44
CA MET A 20 11.57 -1.64 -24.01
C MET A 20 10.73 -1.02 -25.12
N GLN A 21 11.33 -0.14 -25.94
CA GLN A 21 10.69 0.41 -27.14
C GLN A 21 10.40 -0.70 -28.17
N ASP A 22 11.33 -1.61 -28.40
CA ASP A 22 11.15 -2.74 -29.32
C ASP A 22 10.03 -3.68 -28.84
N ALA A 23 9.98 -4.00 -27.54
CA ALA A 23 8.92 -4.83 -26.97
C ALA A 23 7.54 -4.14 -27.05
N LEU A 24 7.47 -2.84 -26.75
CA LEU A 24 6.25 -2.05 -26.92
C LEU A 24 5.82 -1.95 -28.39
N GLN A 25 6.78 -1.80 -29.31
CA GLN A 25 6.50 -1.76 -30.74
C GLN A 25 5.89 -3.06 -31.24
N VAL A 26 6.37 -4.23 -30.79
CA VAL A 26 5.79 -5.54 -31.10
C VAL A 26 4.34 -5.66 -30.60
N ILE A 27 4.06 -5.18 -29.38
CA ILE A 27 2.70 -5.16 -28.83
C ILE A 27 1.79 -4.24 -29.65
N LEU A 28 2.24 -3.02 -29.92
CA LEU A 28 1.46 -2.02 -30.66
C LEU A 28 1.18 -2.48 -32.11
N THR A 29 2.16 -3.11 -32.75
CA THR A 29 2.00 -3.67 -34.09
C THR A 29 0.97 -4.80 -34.09
N GLY A 30 1.06 -5.74 -33.13
CA GLY A 30 0.10 -6.83 -32.99
C GLY A 30 -1.33 -6.34 -32.69
N LEU A 31 -1.47 -5.29 -31.86
CA LEU A 31 -2.77 -4.66 -31.58
C LEU A 31 -3.35 -3.92 -32.78
N ASN A 32 -2.52 -3.20 -33.56
CA ASN A 32 -2.95 -2.47 -34.75
C ASN A 32 -3.35 -3.40 -35.90
N GLU A 33 -2.65 -4.54 -36.05
CA GLU A 33 -2.95 -5.54 -37.10
C GLU A 33 -4.09 -6.48 -36.71
N ARG A 34 -4.70 -6.32 -35.51
CA ARG A 34 -5.70 -7.26 -34.95
C ARG A 34 -5.24 -8.73 -35.01
N ARG A 35 -3.94 -8.96 -35.02
CA ARG A 35 -3.33 -10.28 -35.05
C ARG A 35 -3.16 -10.77 -33.63
N ALA A 36 -3.68 -11.93 -33.31
CA ALA A 36 -3.35 -12.61 -32.07
C ALA A 36 -1.83 -12.87 -32.04
N LEU A 37 -1.16 -12.41 -30.98
CA LEU A 37 0.26 -12.74 -30.76
C LEU A 37 0.39 -14.25 -30.64
N SER A 38 1.38 -14.84 -31.31
CA SER A 38 1.64 -16.26 -31.14
C SER A 38 2.11 -16.56 -29.74
N GLU A 39 1.97 -17.79 -29.28
CA GLU A 39 2.44 -18.21 -27.96
C GLU A 39 3.95 -18.00 -27.79
N ALA A 40 4.73 -18.13 -28.88
CA ALA A 40 6.15 -17.84 -28.93
C ALA A 40 6.45 -16.33 -28.74
N ASP A 41 5.65 -15.46 -29.36
CA ASP A 41 5.77 -13.99 -29.20
C ASP A 41 5.42 -13.59 -27.76
N MET A 42 4.37 -14.19 -27.17
CA MET A 42 3.97 -13.96 -25.78
C MET A 42 5.04 -14.43 -24.78
N GLU A 43 5.67 -15.59 -25.01
CA GLU A 43 6.72 -16.09 -24.13
C GLU A 43 8.00 -15.27 -24.27
N SER A 44 8.33 -14.82 -25.48
CA SER A 44 9.44 -13.88 -25.71
C SER A 44 9.21 -12.56 -24.97
N LEU A 45 7.98 -12.01 -25.06
CA LEU A 45 7.57 -10.79 -24.39
C LEU A 45 7.63 -10.93 -22.85
N ARG A 46 7.14 -12.05 -22.30
CA ARG A 46 7.22 -12.37 -20.88
C ARG A 46 8.67 -12.46 -20.41
N ARG A 47 9.55 -13.03 -21.25
CA ARG A 47 10.97 -13.14 -20.94
C ARG A 47 11.64 -11.76 -20.90
N GLU A 48 11.42 -10.91 -21.90
CA GLU A 48 11.98 -9.55 -21.94
C GLU A 48 11.42 -8.68 -20.81
N LEU A 49 10.12 -8.74 -20.54
CA LEU A 49 9.50 -8.07 -19.39
C LEU A 49 10.12 -8.54 -18.05
N ARG A 50 10.34 -9.84 -17.91
CA ARG A 50 10.95 -10.42 -16.72
C ARG A 50 12.39 -9.95 -16.54
N ILE A 51 13.17 -9.85 -17.65
CA ILE A 51 14.54 -9.31 -17.65
C ILE A 51 14.54 -7.83 -17.28
N VAL A 52 13.64 -7.02 -17.87
CA VAL A 52 13.48 -5.60 -17.57
C VAL A 52 13.08 -5.41 -16.10
N LEU A 53 12.07 -6.12 -15.63
CA LEU A 53 11.61 -6.06 -14.24
C LEU A 53 12.66 -6.58 -13.23
N GLN A 54 13.47 -7.56 -13.60
CA GLN A 54 14.58 -8.03 -12.76
C GLN A 54 15.76 -7.06 -12.73
N ARG A 55 15.98 -6.29 -13.80
CA ARG A 55 17.07 -5.30 -13.88
C ARG A 55 16.67 -3.92 -13.35
N GLU A 56 15.41 -3.54 -13.50
CA GLU A 56 14.79 -2.44 -12.76
C GLU A 56 14.33 -2.87 -11.35
N ARG A 57 14.96 -3.89 -10.77
CA ARG A 57 14.92 -4.04 -9.32
C ARG A 57 15.38 -2.71 -8.77
N ILE A 58 14.40 -1.92 -8.36
CA ILE A 58 14.63 -0.70 -7.61
C ILE A 58 15.51 -1.14 -6.46
N GLN A 59 16.80 -0.86 -6.56
CA GLN A 59 17.70 -1.04 -5.42
C GLN A 59 17.27 0.01 -4.43
N ILE A 60 16.30 -0.36 -3.59
CA ILE A 60 15.90 0.47 -2.49
C ILE A 60 17.14 0.67 -1.64
N ALA A 61 17.56 1.92 -1.51
CA ALA A 61 18.73 2.24 -0.74
C ALA A 61 18.55 1.76 0.71
N ALA A 62 19.58 1.25 1.34
CA ALA A 62 19.53 0.81 2.74
C ALA A 62 18.92 1.88 3.66
N ALA A 63 19.17 3.17 3.36
CA ALA A 63 18.58 4.30 4.08
C ALA A 63 17.03 4.37 3.97
N GLU A 64 16.43 3.88 2.88
CA GLU A 64 14.97 3.82 2.74
C GLU A 64 14.39 2.66 3.53
N ILE A 65 15.08 1.51 3.56
CA ILE A 65 14.71 0.38 4.41
C ILE A 65 14.76 0.79 5.87
N ASP A 66 15.84 1.44 6.31
CA ASP A 66 15.98 1.95 7.69
C ASP A 66 14.86 2.95 8.02
N LYS A 67 14.50 3.82 7.09
CA LYS A 67 13.39 4.75 7.26
C LYS A 67 12.06 4.02 7.41
N GLY A 68 11.77 3.05 6.58
CA GLY A 68 10.58 2.19 6.70
C GLY A 68 10.53 1.50 8.06
N GLU A 69 11.63 0.91 8.51
CA GLU A 69 11.70 0.25 9.83
C GLU A 69 11.51 1.23 11.01
N GLN A 70 11.97 2.48 10.90
CA GLN A 70 11.71 3.51 11.91
C GLN A 70 10.22 3.85 12.03
N VAL A 71 9.52 3.97 10.89
CA VAL A 71 8.07 4.21 10.84
C VAL A 71 7.33 3.01 11.45
N LEU A 72 7.68 1.81 11.02
CA LEU A 72 7.09 0.56 11.52
C LEU A 72 7.34 0.37 13.02
N GLY A 73 8.57 0.58 13.48
CA GLY A 73 8.94 0.44 14.88
C GLY A 73 8.24 1.44 15.81
N TYR A 74 7.82 2.60 15.27
CA TYR A 74 6.99 3.54 16.02
C TYR A 74 5.55 3.04 16.13
N MET A 75 4.98 2.50 15.06
CA MET A 75 3.55 2.19 14.94
C MET A 75 3.20 0.77 15.38
N LEU A 76 4.11 -0.20 15.18
CA LEU A 76 3.93 -1.60 15.50
C LEU A 76 4.72 -1.95 16.77
N ARG A 77 4.08 -1.76 17.92
CA ARG A 77 4.65 -2.09 19.24
C ARG A 77 4.59 -3.61 19.48
N PRO A 78 5.42 -4.15 20.39
CA PRO A 78 5.33 -5.56 20.78
C PRO A 78 3.99 -5.93 21.40
N ASP A 79 3.37 -5.02 22.17
CA ASP A 79 2.05 -5.18 22.76
C ASP A 79 0.96 -4.63 21.84
N ILE A 80 -0.05 -5.44 21.54
CA ILE A 80 -1.16 -5.05 20.67
C ILE A 80 -2.02 -3.94 21.28
N GLY A 81 -2.18 -3.91 22.60
CA GLY A 81 -2.92 -2.85 23.28
C GLY A 81 -2.25 -1.50 23.12
N GLU A 82 -0.90 -1.46 23.16
CA GLU A 82 -0.14 -0.25 22.85
C GLU A 82 -0.33 0.18 21.40
N CYS A 83 -0.35 -0.77 20.45
CA CYS A 83 -0.66 -0.47 19.05
C CYS A 83 -2.04 0.15 18.90
N LEU A 84 -3.08 -0.45 19.49
CA LEU A 84 -4.45 0.03 19.39
C LEU A 84 -4.62 1.43 20.04
N ASN A 85 -3.96 1.66 21.16
CA ASN A 85 -3.94 2.98 21.81
C ASN A 85 -3.28 4.04 20.92
N LEU A 86 -2.20 3.68 20.21
CA LEU A 86 -1.51 4.56 19.28
C LEU A 86 -2.34 4.85 18.03
N TRP A 87 -3.00 3.81 17.47
CA TRP A 87 -3.76 3.92 16.22
C TRP A 87 -5.08 4.66 16.38
N PHE A 88 -5.78 4.44 17.50
CA PHE A 88 -7.14 4.95 17.72
C PHE A 88 -7.27 5.93 18.88
N GLY A 89 -6.22 6.08 19.68
CA GLY A 89 -6.18 7.01 20.78
C GLY A 89 -6.14 8.47 20.34
N LYS A 90 -6.52 9.36 21.27
CA LYS A 90 -6.42 10.81 21.08
C LYS A 90 -5.48 11.38 22.12
N SER A 91 -4.32 11.86 21.69
CA SER A 91 -3.31 12.44 22.55
C SER A 91 -2.57 13.55 21.79
N GLU A 92 -2.69 14.78 22.24
CA GLU A 92 -1.96 15.91 21.66
C GLU A 92 -0.45 15.71 21.71
N GLN A 93 0.05 15.06 22.77
CA GLN A 93 1.46 14.73 22.89
C GLN A 93 1.91 13.76 21.80
N THR A 94 1.12 12.69 21.55
CA THR A 94 1.37 11.72 20.48
C THR A 94 1.29 12.38 19.11
N ASP A 95 0.27 13.22 18.89
CA ASP A 95 0.08 13.93 17.62
C ASP A 95 1.29 14.87 17.34
N GLN A 96 1.79 15.57 18.36
CA GLN A 96 2.97 16.43 18.25
C GLN A 96 4.26 15.63 18.03
N GLU A 97 4.41 14.48 18.70
CA GLU A 97 5.56 13.58 18.51
C GLU A 97 5.60 13.06 17.07
N ILE A 98 4.47 12.58 16.53
CA ILE A 98 4.36 12.13 15.14
C ILE A 98 4.74 13.26 14.18
N TRP A 99 4.23 14.47 14.43
CA TRP A 99 4.57 15.64 13.61
C TRP A 99 6.07 15.91 13.60
N ASN A 100 6.68 15.93 14.77
CA ASN A 100 8.11 16.27 14.91
C ASN A 100 9.02 15.22 14.28
N ARG A 101 8.66 13.93 14.39
CA ARG A 101 9.50 12.81 13.90
C ARG A 101 9.29 12.52 12.42
N PHE A 102 8.05 12.55 11.97
CA PHE A 102 7.67 12.01 10.65
C PHE A 102 7.02 13.04 9.72
N GLY A 103 6.83 14.29 10.15
CA GLY A 103 6.15 15.30 9.33
C GLY A 103 6.81 15.56 7.98
N ALA A 104 8.16 15.53 7.93
CA ALA A 104 8.90 15.63 6.68
C ALA A 104 8.67 14.43 5.75
N ASP A 105 8.63 13.22 6.31
CA ASP A 105 8.42 11.98 5.57
C ASP A 105 6.97 11.87 5.05
N VAL A 106 5.99 12.28 5.85
CA VAL A 106 4.59 12.43 5.41
C VAL A 106 4.49 13.40 4.25
N ALA A 107 5.20 14.53 4.30
CA ALA A 107 5.22 15.49 3.21
C ALA A 107 5.91 14.97 1.93
N LEU A 108 6.92 14.13 2.05
CA LEU A 108 7.56 13.44 0.91
C LEU A 108 6.63 12.36 0.35
N ALA A 109 6.06 11.52 1.19
CA ALA A 109 5.12 10.46 0.81
C ALA A 109 3.90 11.05 0.07
N SER A 110 3.31 12.15 0.58
CA SER A 110 2.15 12.80 -0.04
C SER A 110 2.42 13.35 -1.45
N ARG A 111 3.70 13.54 -1.82
CA ARG A 111 4.15 13.91 -3.17
C ARG A 111 4.57 12.73 -4.03
N GLY A 112 4.38 11.49 -3.55
CA GLY A 112 4.70 10.27 -4.27
C GLY A 112 6.17 9.85 -4.23
N HIS A 113 6.99 10.46 -3.34
CA HIS A 113 8.43 10.16 -3.29
C HIS A 113 8.72 8.69 -2.98
N PHE A 114 7.86 8.04 -2.23
CA PHE A 114 8.00 6.65 -1.80
C PHE A 114 7.03 5.69 -2.50
N ASP A 115 6.37 6.07 -3.59
CA ASP A 115 5.35 5.23 -4.26
C ASP A 115 5.92 3.89 -4.74
N HIS A 116 7.19 3.84 -5.07
CA HIS A 116 7.90 2.63 -5.46
C HIS A 116 7.92 1.55 -4.36
N TRP A 117 7.79 1.94 -3.08
CA TRP A 117 7.67 0.99 -1.96
C TRP A 117 6.46 0.06 -2.08
N ALA A 118 5.41 0.51 -2.76
CA ALA A 118 4.19 -0.28 -2.92
C ALA A 118 4.35 -1.50 -3.83
N LEU A 119 5.41 -1.58 -4.62
CA LEU A 119 5.67 -2.65 -5.57
C LEU A 119 6.87 -3.52 -5.20
N ASP A 120 7.55 -3.20 -4.09
CA ASP A 120 8.70 -3.97 -3.67
C ASP A 120 8.31 -5.24 -2.93
N VAL A 121 8.29 -6.35 -3.67
CA VAL A 121 7.99 -7.67 -3.09
C VAL A 121 9.16 -8.25 -2.27
N GLU A 122 10.37 -7.71 -2.40
CA GLU A 122 11.53 -8.15 -1.59
C GLU A 122 11.46 -7.53 -0.18
N HIS A 123 10.96 -6.30 -0.08
CA HIS A 123 10.79 -5.58 1.18
C HIS A 123 9.31 -5.20 1.41
N PRO A 124 8.39 -6.18 1.53
CA PRO A 124 6.94 -5.95 1.53
C PRO A 124 6.48 -5.03 2.67
N ARG A 125 7.24 -4.97 3.75
CA ARG A 125 6.96 -4.09 4.90
C ARG A 125 7.07 -2.60 4.57
N LEU A 126 7.75 -2.23 3.49
CA LEU A 126 7.80 -0.83 3.03
C LEU A 126 6.43 -0.31 2.58
N LEU A 127 5.58 -1.17 1.98
CA LEU A 127 4.19 -0.78 1.71
C LEU A 127 3.45 -0.45 3.01
N VAL A 128 3.68 -1.22 4.08
CA VAL A 128 3.05 -0.95 5.39
C VAL A 128 3.53 0.38 5.97
N ALA A 129 4.84 0.65 5.89
CA ALA A 129 5.39 1.94 6.30
C ALA A 129 4.79 3.11 5.48
N LEU A 130 4.62 2.93 4.17
CA LEU A 130 3.99 3.92 3.30
C LEU A 130 2.52 4.18 3.67
N VAL A 131 1.78 3.11 3.99
CA VAL A 131 0.40 3.21 4.52
C VAL A 131 0.36 4.02 5.82
N ILE A 132 1.28 3.79 6.74
CA ILE A 132 1.36 4.55 7.98
C ILE A 132 1.58 6.04 7.69
N LEU A 133 2.50 6.37 6.78
CA LEU A 133 2.80 7.74 6.38
C LEU A 133 1.63 8.44 5.68
N LEU A 134 0.83 7.73 4.87
CA LEU A 134 -0.21 8.33 4.04
C LEU A 134 -1.62 8.26 4.66
N ASP A 135 -1.89 7.25 5.51
CA ASP A 135 -3.21 7.04 6.09
C ASP A 135 -3.25 7.30 7.59
N GLN A 136 -2.35 6.72 8.38
CA GLN A 136 -2.42 6.77 9.83
C GLN A 136 -1.88 8.10 10.40
N PHE A 137 -0.66 8.50 10.05
CA PHE A 137 -0.06 9.73 10.56
C PHE A 137 -0.84 11.00 10.20
N PRO A 138 -1.39 11.17 8.96
CA PRO A 138 -2.24 12.32 8.67
C PRO A 138 -3.46 12.44 9.59
N ARG A 139 -4.02 11.30 10.05
CA ARG A 139 -5.15 11.30 11.00
C ARG A 139 -4.77 11.85 12.37
N ASN A 140 -3.52 11.70 12.77
CA ASN A 140 -2.97 12.33 13.98
C ASN A 140 -2.59 13.79 13.73
N MET A 141 -1.78 14.05 12.70
CA MET A 141 -1.19 15.36 12.42
C MET A 141 -2.21 16.43 12.05
N TYR A 142 -3.30 16.04 11.39
CA TYR A 142 -4.30 16.96 10.84
C TYR A 142 -5.70 16.69 11.41
N ARG A 143 -5.76 16.20 12.63
CA ARG A 143 -7.00 15.80 13.31
C ARG A 143 -8.09 16.88 13.17
N ASP A 144 -9.31 16.43 12.90
CA ASP A 144 -10.51 17.27 12.74
C ASP A 144 -10.43 18.30 11.59
N THR A 145 -9.51 18.13 10.63
CA THR A 145 -9.42 18.95 9.43
C THR A 145 -9.53 18.08 8.16
N PRO A 146 -9.96 18.63 7.01
CA PRO A 146 -10.00 17.87 5.74
C PRO A 146 -8.66 17.26 5.32
N ARG A 147 -7.54 17.82 5.79
CA ARG A 147 -6.20 17.34 5.48
C ARG A 147 -5.93 15.92 5.98
N MET A 148 -6.64 15.47 7.03
CA MET A 148 -6.50 14.11 7.54
C MET A 148 -6.90 13.03 6.51
N TYR A 149 -7.69 13.38 5.50
CA TYR A 149 -8.15 12.50 4.43
C TYR A 149 -7.51 12.80 3.07
N ALA A 150 -6.60 13.78 2.99
CA ALA A 150 -6.09 14.29 1.72
C ALA A 150 -5.31 13.22 0.91
N CYS A 151 -4.71 12.24 1.60
CA CYS A 151 -3.93 11.17 0.96
C CYS A 151 -4.70 9.86 0.84
N ASP A 152 -5.97 9.75 1.30
CA ASP A 152 -6.72 8.50 1.30
C ASP A 152 -6.78 7.84 -0.09
N ALA A 153 -7.13 8.61 -1.14
CA ALA A 153 -7.21 8.08 -2.51
C ALA A 153 -5.86 7.62 -3.06
N HIS A 154 -4.80 8.36 -2.76
CA HIS A 154 -3.43 8.01 -3.16
C HIS A 154 -2.98 6.72 -2.46
N CYS A 155 -3.13 6.66 -1.14
CA CYS A 155 -2.80 5.48 -0.33
C CYS A 155 -3.56 4.24 -0.81
N LEU A 156 -4.87 4.38 -1.04
CA LEU A 156 -5.72 3.30 -1.56
C LEU A 156 -5.21 2.75 -2.90
N ALA A 157 -4.84 3.62 -3.84
CA ALA A 157 -4.31 3.19 -5.13
C ALA A 157 -3.01 2.38 -4.98
N LEU A 158 -2.12 2.78 -4.06
CA LEU A 158 -0.88 2.07 -3.75
C LEU A 158 -1.14 0.72 -3.10
N VAL A 159 -2.07 0.65 -2.14
CA VAL A 159 -2.48 -0.62 -1.49
C VAL A 159 -3.04 -1.59 -2.53
N ARG A 160 -3.96 -1.16 -3.39
CA ARG A 160 -4.52 -2.01 -4.46
C ARG A 160 -3.43 -2.57 -5.38
N ARG A 161 -2.44 -1.75 -5.75
CA ARG A 161 -1.30 -2.18 -6.57
C ARG A 161 -0.43 -3.19 -5.83
N GLY A 162 -0.11 -2.94 -4.56
CA GLY A 162 0.67 -3.87 -3.73
C GLY A 162 -0.03 -5.22 -3.55
N LEU A 163 -1.34 -5.22 -3.32
CA LEU A 163 -2.14 -6.45 -3.24
C LEU A 163 -2.14 -7.21 -4.58
N HIS A 164 -2.27 -6.50 -5.70
CA HIS A 164 -2.25 -7.10 -7.03
C HIS A 164 -0.93 -7.82 -7.35
N VAL A 165 0.19 -7.33 -6.86
CA VAL A 165 1.51 -7.97 -7.05
C VAL A 165 1.89 -8.95 -5.93
N GLY A 166 0.99 -9.22 -4.97
CA GLY A 166 1.17 -10.22 -3.93
C GLY A 166 2.01 -9.79 -2.73
N VAL A 167 2.19 -8.48 -2.50
CA VAL A 167 2.97 -7.96 -1.35
C VAL A 167 2.40 -8.45 -0.02
N SER A 168 1.07 -8.55 0.11
CA SER A 168 0.40 -8.97 1.36
C SER A 168 0.72 -10.39 1.82
N GLU A 169 1.07 -11.29 0.89
CA GLU A 169 1.32 -12.71 1.19
C GLU A 169 2.54 -12.93 2.10
N ARG A 170 3.45 -11.97 2.18
CA ARG A 170 4.68 -12.01 2.98
C ARG A 170 4.62 -11.15 4.24
N LEU A 171 3.47 -10.54 4.52
CA LEU A 171 3.24 -9.68 5.68
C LEU A 171 2.65 -10.48 6.84
N ARG A 172 3.00 -10.06 8.06
CA ARG A 172 2.38 -10.60 9.29
C ARG A 172 0.91 -10.17 9.38
N PRO A 173 0.05 -10.94 10.08
CA PRO A 173 -1.36 -10.58 10.27
C PRO A 173 -1.59 -9.13 10.68
N ILE A 174 -0.87 -8.63 11.69
CA ILE A 174 -0.99 -7.23 12.17
C ILE A 174 -0.63 -6.19 11.09
N GLU A 175 0.33 -6.51 10.22
CA GLU A 175 0.73 -5.61 9.11
C GLU A 175 -0.35 -5.59 8.03
N ARG A 176 -0.99 -6.73 7.76
CA ARG A 176 -2.12 -6.83 6.82
C ARG A 176 -3.37 -6.10 7.32
N VAL A 177 -3.59 -6.04 8.64
CA VAL A 177 -4.65 -5.21 9.24
C VAL A 177 -4.53 -3.75 8.80
N LEU A 178 -3.31 -3.19 8.74
CA LEU A 178 -3.10 -1.81 8.28
C LEU A 178 -3.48 -1.62 6.80
N LEU A 179 -3.27 -2.63 5.95
CA LEU A 179 -3.75 -2.59 4.55
C LEU A 179 -5.29 -2.64 4.51
N CYS A 180 -5.91 -3.51 5.31
CA CYS A 180 -7.36 -3.59 5.44
C CYS A 180 -7.96 -2.27 5.96
N LEU A 181 -7.29 -1.56 6.88
CA LEU A 181 -7.74 -0.24 7.34
C LEU A 181 -7.82 0.78 6.20
N VAL A 182 -6.85 0.78 5.28
CA VAL A 182 -6.91 1.66 4.10
C VAL A 182 -8.10 1.33 3.21
N LEU A 183 -8.33 0.04 2.92
CA LEU A 183 -9.46 -0.41 2.11
C LEU A 183 -10.79 -0.02 2.75
N THR A 184 -10.92 -0.25 4.08
CA THR A 184 -12.14 0.07 4.81
C THR A 184 -12.37 1.59 4.97
N HIS A 185 -11.35 2.43 4.77
CA HIS A 185 -11.51 3.89 4.74
C HIS A 185 -12.11 4.41 3.43
N SER A 186 -12.19 3.60 2.38
CA SER A 186 -12.83 3.96 1.11
C SER A 186 -14.34 4.02 1.23
N GLU A 187 -14.97 4.96 0.53
CA GLU A 187 -16.42 5.04 0.38
C GLU A 187 -16.95 4.24 -0.84
N ALA A 188 -16.07 3.53 -1.57
CA ALA A 188 -16.46 2.62 -2.64
C ALA A 188 -16.75 1.21 -2.09
N LEU A 189 -17.90 0.63 -2.45
CA LEU A 189 -18.32 -0.68 -1.96
C LEU A 189 -17.35 -1.81 -2.38
N ASP A 190 -16.76 -1.70 -3.57
CA ASP A 190 -15.78 -2.68 -4.07
C ASP A 190 -14.55 -2.76 -3.18
N ASP A 191 -14.10 -1.63 -2.61
CA ASP A 191 -12.98 -1.61 -1.66
C ASP A 191 -13.35 -2.23 -0.31
N GLN A 192 -14.58 -2.02 0.11
CA GLN A 192 -15.12 -2.65 1.31
C GLN A 192 -15.15 -4.18 1.14
N HIS A 193 -15.56 -4.69 -0.02
CA HIS A 193 -15.54 -6.11 -0.33
C HIS A 193 -14.10 -6.65 -0.39
N LEU A 194 -13.19 -5.94 -1.06
CA LEU A 194 -11.78 -6.32 -1.10
C LEU A 194 -11.17 -6.35 0.32
N CYS A 195 -11.56 -5.40 1.19
CA CYS A 195 -11.16 -5.43 2.60
C CYS A 195 -11.62 -6.72 3.28
N MET A 196 -12.87 -7.14 3.07
CA MET A 196 -13.40 -8.37 3.66
C MET A 196 -12.68 -9.62 3.14
N GLU A 197 -12.39 -9.69 1.83
CA GLU A 197 -11.63 -10.79 1.25
C GLU A 197 -10.22 -10.89 1.83
N GLU A 198 -9.51 -9.77 1.98
CA GLU A 198 -8.19 -9.74 2.61
C GLU A 198 -8.26 -10.09 4.09
N TRP A 199 -9.30 -9.61 4.78
CA TRP A 199 -9.52 -9.91 6.18
C TRP A 199 -9.83 -11.39 6.43
N ASP A 200 -10.62 -12.03 5.58
CA ASP A 200 -10.90 -13.47 5.68
C ASP A 200 -9.62 -14.31 5.54
N ARG A 201 -8.67 -13.88 4.69
CA ARG A 201 -7.35 -14.51 4.59
C ARG A 201 -6.52 -14.31 5.87
N VAL A 202 -6.61 -13.14 6.51
CA VAL A 202 -5.94 -12.90 7.80
C VAL A 202 -6.55 -13.76 8.89
N MET A 203 -7.89 -13.80 8.98
CA MET A 203 -8.63 -14.59 9.97
C MET A 203 -8.29 -16.09 9.92
N ALA A 204 -8.03 -16.63 8.72
CA ALA A 204 -7.67 -18.02 8.54
C ALA A 204 -6.32 -18.39 9.20
N GLU A 205 -5.47 -17.40 9.51
CA GLU A 205 -4.16 -17.59 10.13
C GLU A 205 -4.18 -17.31 11.65
N LEU A 206 -5.27 -16.68 12.17
CA LEU A 206 -5.34 -16.26 13.57
C LEU A 206 -5.88 -17.40 14.47
N ALA A 207 -5.37 -17.45 15.70
CA ALA A 207 -5.99 -18.24 16.75
C ALA A 207 -7.34 -17.65 17.17
N SER A 208 -8.24 -18.46 17.71
CA SER A 208 -9.60 -18.02 18.09
C SER A 208 -9.61 -16.94 19.17
N ASP A 209 -8.57 -16.86 19.99
CA ASP A 209 -8.38 -15.90 21.07
C ASP A 209 -7.40 -14.76 20.70
N ASP A 210 -6.97 -14.67 19.43
CA ASP A 210 -6.07 -13.62 18.98
C ASP A 210 -6.75 -12.25 19.10
N PRO A 211 -6.10 -11.25 19.73
CA PRO A 211 -6.66 -9.91 19.88
C PRO A 211 -7.04 -9.22 18.57
N LEU A 212 -6.39 -9.58 17.45
CA LEU A 212 -6.72 -9.04 16.13
C LEU A 212 -8.14 -9.41 15.69
N ASN A 213 -8.75 -10.47 16.24
CA ASN A 213 -10.13 -10.85 15.94
C ASN A 213 -11.12 -9.71 16.19
N ALA A 214 -10.80 -8.74 17.04
CA ALA A 214 -11.64 -7.56 17.29
C ALA A 214 -11.84 -6.69 16.03
N PHE A 215 -10.95 -6.76 15.05
CA PHE A 215 -11.08 -6.04 13.79
C PHE A 215 -12.22 -6.55 12.90
N HIS A 216 -12.66 -7.81 13.09
CA HIS A 216 -13.79 -8.37 12.37
C HIS A 216 -15.04 -7.47 12.49
N GLU A 217 -15.40 -7.12 13.71
CA GLU A 217 -16.55 -6.23 13.96
C GLU A 217 -16.32 -4.81 13.39
N VAL A 218 -15.08 -4.32 13.44
CA VAL A 218 -14.73 -3.01 12.90
C VAL A 218 -14.99 -2.96 11.39
N PHE A 219 -14.47 -3.95 10.64
CA PHE A 219 -14.61 -3.98 9.19
C PHE A 219 -16.07 -4.20 8.76
N HIS A 220 -16.79 -5.13 9.38
CA HIS A 220 -18.21 -5.34 9.12
C HIS A 220 -19.05 -4.09 9.35
N ARG A 221 -18.76 -3.32 10.39
CA ARG A 221 -19.45 -2.07 10.68
C ARG A 221 -19.22 -1.02 9.57
N HIS A 222 -18.00 -0.93 9.05
CA HIS A 222 -17.70 -0.01 7.94
C HIS A 222 -18.46 -0.41 6.67
N VAL A 223 -18.44 -1.69 6.29
CA VAL A 223 -19.23 -2.22 5.18
C VAL A 223 -20.71 -1.85 5.35
N ALA A 224 -21.31 -2.10 6.52
CA ALA A 224 -22.71 -1.80 6.78
C ALA A 224 -23.03 -0.31 6.64
N VAL A 225 -22.12 0.59 7.07
CA VAL A 225 -22.29 2.04 6.90
C VAL A 225 -22.27 2.43 5.42
N ILE A 226 -21.33 1.89 4.65
CA ILE A 226 -21.22 2.18 3.21
C ILE A 226 -22.41 1.61 2.45
N MET A 227 -22.85 0.38 2.75
CA MET A 227 -24.05 -0.21 2.17
C MET A 227 -25.30 0.64 2.43
N ARG A 228 -25.41 1.23 3.63
CA ARG A 228 -26.58 2.02 4.03
C ARG A 228 -26.58 3.43 3.46
N PHE A 229 -25.44 4.11 3.49
CA PHE A 229 -25.36 5.54 3.21
C PHE A 229 -24.54 5.88 1.94
N GLY A 230 -23.83 4.93 1.37
CA GLY A 230 -22.90 5.15 0.25
C GLY A 230 -21.68 6.03 0.59
N ARG A 231 -21.53 6.39 1.87
CA ARG A 231 -20.45 7.23 2.39
C ARG A 231 -20.39 7.17 3.91
N PHE A 232 -19.36 7.78 4.50
CA PHE A 232 -19.23 7.93 5.95
C PHE A 232 -19.88 9.24 6.43
N PRO A 233 -21.06 9.22 7.07
CA PRO A 233 -21.74 10.44 7.55
C PRO A 233 -20.89 11.25 8.54
N HIS A 234 -20.09 10.58 9.38
CA HIS A 234 -19.22 11.25 10.35
C HIS A 234 -18.17 12.17 9.72
N ARG A 235 -17.83 11.97 8.43
CA ARG A 235 -16.90 12.85 7.69
C ARG A 235 -17.58 14.11 7.16
N ASN A 236 -18.92 14.16 7.12
CA ASN A 236 -19.65 15.25 6.44
C ASN A 236 -19.30 16.62 7.02
N LYS A 237 -19.26 16.75 8.33
CA LYS A 237 -18.90 18.00 8.99
C LYS A 237 -17.48 18.47 8.60
N ILE A 238 -16.51 17.56 8.64
CA ILE A 238 -15.11 17.87 8.33
C ILE A 238 -14.93 18.20 6.85
N LEU A 239 -15.60 17.44 5.96
CA LEU A 239 -15.51 17.60 4.51
C LEU A 239 -16.54 18.62 3.95
N GLN A 240 -17.29 19.32 4.82
CA GLN A 240 -18.31 20.31 4.44
C GLN A 240 -19.36 19.75 3.48
N ARG A 241 -19.73 18.49 3.67
CA ARG A 241 -20.77 17.80 2.89
C ARG A 241 -22.12 17.95 3.60
N ALA A 242 -23.18 18.26 2.84
CA ALA A 242 -24.54 18.25 3.38
C ALA A 242 -24.96 16.82 3.75
N ASN A 243 -25.69 16.66 4.85
CA ASN A 243 -26.34 15.39 5.20
C ASN A 243 -27.44 15.07 4.22
N THR A 244 -27.65 13.79 3.93
CA THR A 244 -28.84 13.30 3.22
C THR A 244 -29.98 13.07 4.21
N MET A 245 -31.20 12.84 3.67
CA MET A 245 -32.38 12.52 4.54
C MET A 245 -32.22 11.17 5.27
N ALA A 246 -31.32 10.29 4.81
CA ALA A 246 -31.09 8.97 5.41
C ALA A 246 -30.02 8.99 6.52
N GLU A 247 -29.23 10.05 6.63
CA GLU A 247 -28.19 10.29 7.63
C GLU A 247 -28.73 11.05 8.83
#